data_07dae577528c6f3205627827f789cf8f
#
_entry.id   07dae577528c6f3205627827f789cf8f
#
_cell.length_a   1.000
_cell.length_b   1.000
_cell.length_c   1.000
_cell.angle_alpha   90.00
_cell.angle_beta   90.00
_cell.angle_gamma   90.00
#
_symmetry.space_group_name_H-M   'P 1'
#
loop_
_entity.id
_entity.type
_entity.pdbx_description
1 polymer ?
#
loop_
_entity_poly.entity_id
_entity_poly.type
_entity_poly.pdbx_seq_one_letter_code
_entity_poly.pdbx_strand_id
1 'polypeptide(L)'
;MSYNLCCISNTLANEGHKFQTMTWHRFSQLDRAEAIATVSARTLNNIRVTYKILHKCSVSDWGYRVSSNLFPLLTYDVAELKLQDYPDYLDIMAAFADCAAIVRDKNIRISCHPDQFNVLASEGKHNVAKTIKELNHHGWFMDMLGGYRDYRSPINIHVNNTKGDPADIAARFMANLAKCDESVQSRLVVENEDKGIWTPSLLVEHFDIPV
;
A
#
# COMPACT_ATOMS: atom_id res chain seq x y z
N MET A 1 22.31 2.19 12.73
CA MET A 1 21.53 1.32 11.81
C MET A 1 20.09 1.39 12.22
N SER A 2 19.19 1.74 11.34
CA SER A 2 17.75 1.66 11.60
C SER A 2 17.22 0.30 11.13
N TYR A 3 16.34 -0.29 11.91
CA TYR A 3 15.67 -1.55 11.55
C TYR A 3 14.21 -1.28 11.20
N ASN A 4 13.71 -1.91 10.13
CA ASN A 4 12.31 -1.83 9.76
C ASN A 4 11.62 -3.17 10.10
N LEU A 5 10.46 -3.09 10.75
CA LEU A 5 9.59 -4.26 10.91
C LEU A 5 8.90 -4.57 9.59
N CYS A 6 8.81 -5.88 9.28
CA CYS A 6 8.02 -6.34 8.16
C CYS A 6 6.52 -6.13 8.39
N CYS A 7 5.74 -6.18 7.30
CA CYS A 7 4.29 -5.99 7.32
C CYS A 7 3.54 -6.99 8.22
N ILE A 8 4.11 -8.17 8.50
CA ILE A 8 3.51 -9.22 9.33
C ILE A 8 4.40 -9.49 10.54
N SER A 9 3.80 -9.53 11.73
CA SER A 9 4.46 -9.98 12.96
C SER A 9 4.05 -11.41 13.30
N ASN A 10 4.97 -12.35 13.19
CA ASN A 10 4.72 -13.75 13.55
C ASN A 10 4.36 -13.90 15.04
N THR A 11 4.97 -13.12 15.91
CA THR A 11 4.64 -13.13 17.36
C THR A 11 3.18 -12.78 17.58
N LEU A 12 2.72 -11.63 17.02
CA LEU A 12 1.33 -11.21 17.14
C LEU A 12 0.37 -12.18 16.44
N ALA A 13 0.78 -12.77 15.31
CA ALA A 13 -0.02 -13.76 14.61
C ALA A 13 -0.23 -15.04 15.45
N ASN A 14 0.76 -15.46 16.23
CA ASN A 14 0.66 -16.58 17.16
C ASN A 14 -0.23 -16.26 18.37
N GLU A 15 -0.31 -14.98 18.75
CA GLU A 15 -1.23 -14.47 19.77
C GLU A 15 -2.67 -14.23 19.23
N GLY A 16 -2.96 -14.63 17.99
CA GLY A 16 -4.28 -14.51 17.36
C GLY A 16 -4.48 -13.18 16.59
N HIS A 17 -3.51 -12.28 16.56
CA HIS A 17 -3.60 -10.99 15.86
C HIS A 17 -3.05 -11.10 14.44
N LYS A 18 -3.93 -11.52 13.50
CA LYS A 18 -3.58 -11.75 12.09
C LYS A 18 -4.30 -10.76 11.18
N PHE A 19 -3.61 -10.34 10.11
CA PHE A 19 -4.28 -9.68 8.99
C PHE A 19 -5.28 -10.64 8.34
N GLN A 20 -6.44 -10.09 7.98
CA GLN A 20 -7.54 -10.82 7.37
C GLN A 20 -7.77 -10.30 5.96
N THR A 21 -7.84 -11.20 5.00
CA THR A 21 -8.11 -10.90 3.59
C THR A 21 -9.50 -11.37 3.18
N MET A 22 -10.00 -10.87 2.04
CA MET A 22 -11.25 -11.30 1.44
C MET A 22 -11.02 -11.53 -0.05
N THR A 23 -11.33 -12.71 -0.55
CA THR A 23 -11.34 -12.95 -1.99
C THR A 23 -12.68 -12.52 -2.59
N TRP A 24 -12.65 -12.09 -3.86
CA TRP A 24 -13.88 -11.78 -4.59
C TRP A 24 -14.85 -12.97 -4.61
N HIS A 25 -14.33 -14.18 -4.85
CA HIS A 25 -15.14 -15.39 -4.86
C HIS A 25 -15.95 -15.54 -3.56
N ARG A 26 -15.32 -15.39 -2.40
CA ARG A 26 -16.03 -15.49 -1.11
C ARG A 26 -17.00 -14.32 -0.91
N PHE A 27 -16.61 -13.11 -1.28
CA PHE A 27 -17.46 -11.92 -1.18
C PHE A 27 -18.74 -12.08 -1.99
N SER A 28 -18.65 -12.55 -3.23
CA SER A 28 -19.77 -12.70 -4.15
C SER A 28 -20.75 -13.83 -3.79
N GLN A 29 -20.39 -14.69 -2.85
CA GLN A 29 -21.26 -15.77 -2.34
C GLN A 29 -22.09 -15.36 -1.11
N LEU A 30 -21.78 -14.23 -0.51
CA LEU A 30 -22.52 -13.71 0.65
C LEU A 30 -23.64 -12.76 0.18
N ASP A 31 -24.66 -12.59 1.03
CA ASP A 31 -25.56 -11.45 0.88
C ASP A 31 -24.78 -10.12 0.92
N ARG A 32 -25.23 -9.13 0.15
CA ARG A 32 -24.51 -7.86 0.00
C ARG A 32 -24.22 -7.17 1.33
N ALA A 33 -25.19 -7.13 2.23
CA ALA A 33 -25.04 -6.51 3.54
C ALA A 33 -24.05 -7.28 4.42
N GLU A 34 -24.13 -8.62 4.43
CA GLU A 34 -23.18 -9.49 5.13
C GLU A 34 -21.77 -9.38 4.57
N ALA A 35 -21.63 -9.31 3.25
CA ALA A 35 -20.34 -9.13 2.58
C ALA A 35 -19.67 -7.83 2.98
N ILE A 36 -20.41 -6.71 2.97
CA ILE A 36 -19.90 -5.38 3.39
C ILE A 36 -19.54 -5.41 4.88
N ALA A 37 -20.38 -5.94 5.75
CA ALA A 37 -20.09 -6.04 7.18
C ALA A 37 -18.83 -6.89 7.44
N THR A 38 -18.66 -8.00 6.71
CA THR A 38 -17.47 -8.86 6.83
C THR A 38 -16.20 -8.12 6.42
N VAL A 39 -16.23 -7.38 5.31
CA VAL A 39 -15.05 -6.61 4.85
C VAL A 39 -14.76 -5.46 5.81
N SER A 40 -15.79 -4.77 6.33
CA SER A 40 -15.66 -3.73 7.34
C SER A 40 -14.95 -4.23 8.60
N ALA A 41 -15.44 -5.33 9.18
CA ALA A 41 -14.84 -5.93 10.38
C ALA A 41 -13.38 -6.37 10.14
N ARG A 42 -13.08 -6.92 8.96
CA ARG A 42 -11.70 -7.30 8.59
C ARG A 42 -10.78 -6.08 8.44
N THR A 43 -11.28 -5.02 7.84
CA THR A 43 -10.54 -3.75 7.73
C THR A 43 -10.20 -3.20 9.12
N LEU A 44 -11.20 -3.11 10.00
CA LEU A 44 -11.00 -2.68 11.38
C LEU A 44 -9.98 -3.57 12.12
N ASN A 45 -10.10 -4.89 11.98
CA ASN A 45 -9.12 -5.83 12.52
C ASN A 45 -7.70 -5.54 12.00
N ASN A 46 -7.54 -5.32 10.70
CA ASN A 46 -6.23 -5.10 10.08
C ASN A 46 -5.56 -3.82 10.59
N ILE A 47 -6.33 -2.77 10.79
CA ILE A 47 -5.83 -1.52 11.38
C ILE A 47 -5.45 -1.71 12.85
N ARG A 48 -6.24 -2.45 13.62
CA ARG A 48 -5.92 -2.81 15.02
C ARG A 48 -4.66 -3.68 15.11
N VAL A 49 -4.43 -4.59 14.15
CA VAL A 49 -3.16 -5.35 14.07
C VAL A 49 -2.00 -4.41 13.77
N THR A 50 -2.17 -3.47 12.84
CA THR A 50 -1.18 -2.42 12.54
C THR A 50 -0.87 -1.59 13.79
N TYR A 51 -1.88 -1.16 14.54
CA TYR A 51 -1.70 -0.46 15.82
C TYR A 51 -0.81 -1.26 16.79
N LYS A 52 -1.08 -2.57 16.96
CA LYS A 52 -0.28 -3.43 17.83
C LYS A 52 1.18 -3.55 17.38
N ILE A 53 1.43 -3.62 16.07
CA ILE A 53 2.79 -3.66 15.52
C ILE A 53 3.50 -2.32 15.81
N LEU A 54 2.88 -1.20 15.51
CA LEU A 54 3.41 0.14 15.77
C LEU A 54 3.69 0.35 17.27
N HIS A 55 2.82 -0.16 18.12
CA HIS A 55 3.02 -0.07 19.57
C HIS A 55 4.27 -0.83 20.05
N LYS A 56 4.63 -1.93 19.38
CA LYS A 56 5.86 -2.70 19.65
C LYS A 56 7.13 -2.03 19.14
N CYS A 57 7.04 -1.06 18.25
CA CYS A 57 8.18 -0.23 17.85
C CYS A 57 8.61 0.62 19.07
N SER A 58 9.77 0.29 19.67
CA SER A 58 10.18 0.86 20.96
C SER A 58 11.21 1.98 20.85
N VAL A 59 11.79 2.22 19.68
CA VAL A 59 12.88 3.18 19.43
C VAL A 59 12.61 4.01 18.19
N SER A 60 13.07 5.27 18.20
CA SER A 60 12.87 6.23 17.12
C SER A 60 13.47 5.82 15.77
N ASP A 61 14.46 4.93 15.79
CA ASP A 61 15.13 4.47 14.55
C ASP A 61 14.42 3.30 13.85
N TRP A 62 13.33 2.83 14.43
CA TRP A 62 12.58 1.75 13.85
C TRP A 62 11.61 2.27 12.80
N GLY A 63 11.50 1.50 11.72
CA GLY A 63 10.51 1.71 10.70
C GLY A 63 9.53 0.54 10.65
N TYR A 64 8.42 0.75 9.97
CA TYR A 64 7.41 -0.28 9.72
C TYR A 64 6.96 -0.27 8.26
N ARG A 65 7.02 -1.41 7.61
CA ARG A 65 6.43 -1.61 6.29
C ARG A 65 4.95 -1.96 6.47
N VAL A 66 4.08 -1.00 6.16
CA VAL A 66 2.63 -1.17 6.25
C VAL A 66 2.15 -2.23 5.26
N SER A 67 1.23 -3.09 5.69
CA SER A 67 0.66 -4.11 4.82
C SER A 67 -0.19 -3.49 3.72
N SER A 68 -0.02 -3.96 2.47
CA SER A 68 -0.90 -3.61 1.35
C SER A 68 -2.34 -4.13 1.50
N ASN A 69 -2.55 -5.08 2.41
CA ASN A 69 -3.84 -5.73 2.63
C ASN A 69 -4.68 -5.09 3.76
N LEU A 70 -4.51 -3.79 4.03
CA LEU A 70 -5.31 -3.12 5.07
C LEU A 70 -6.81 -3.13 4.75
N PHE A 71 -7.16 -2.93 3.49
CA PHE A 71 -8.53 -2.75 3.00
C PHE A 71 -8.87 -3.84 1.98
N PRO A 72 -9.32 -5.02 2.40
CA PRO A 72 -9.69 -6.08 1.47
C PRO A 72 -10.75 -5.61 0.46
N LEU A 73 -10.48 -5.80 -0.83
CA LEU A 73 -11.37 -5.51 -1.97
C LEU A 73 -11.79 -4.04 -2.16
N LEU A 74 -11.34 -3.07 -1.35
CA LEU A 74 -11.82 -1.69 -1.44
C LEU A 74 -11.52 -1.05 -2.81
N THR A 75 -10.39 -1.39 -3.42
CA THR A 75 -9.99 -0.89 -4.74
C THR A 75 -10.48 -1.76 -5.90
N TYR A 76 -11.08 -2.92 -5.61
CA TYR A 76 -11.57 -3.84 -6.62
C TYR A 76 -12.91 -3.36 -7.20
N ASP A 77 -12.90 -2.90 -8.46
CA ASP A 77 -14.04 -2.21 -9.08
C ASP A 77 -15.34 -3.00 -9.03
N VAL A 78 -15.28 -4.33 -9.25
CA VAL A 78 -16.47 -5.19 -9.27
C VAL A 78 -17.12 -5.30 -7.88
N ALA A 79 -16.37 -5.04 -6.81
CA ALA A 79 -16.92 -5.07 -5.45
C ALA A 79 -17.75 -3.82 -5.13
N GLU A 80 -17.56 -2.72 -5.87
CA GLU A 80 -18.30 -1.44 -5.71
C GLU A 80 -18.38 -1.00 -4.24
N LEU A 81 -17.26 -1.13 -3.52
CA LEU A 81 -17.17 -0.77 -2.10
C LEU A 81 -16.81 0.70 -1.94
N LYS A 82 -17.44 1.32 -0.95
CA LYS A 82 -17.06 2.65 -0.45
C LYS A 82 -16.82 2.55 1.03
N LEU A 83 -15.71 3.10 1.50
CA LEU A 83 -15.33 3.03 2.91
C LEU A 83 -16.41 3.63 3.84
N GLN A 84 -17.10 4.69 3.38
CA GLN A 84 -18.16 5.37 4.12
C GLN A 84 -19.41 4.49 4.34
N ASP A 85 -19.58 3.44 3.52
CA ASP A 85 -20.71 2.50 3.63
C ASP A 85 -20.41 1.37 4.62
N TYR A 86 -19.20 1.34 5.22
CA TYR A 86 -18.82 0.31 6.18
C TYR A 86 -19.52 0.55 7.54
N PRO A 87 -20.14 -0.47 8.14
CA PRO A 87 -20.72 -0.34 9.49
C PRO A 87 -19.73 0.16 10.53
N ASP A 88 -18.45 -0.26 10.44
CA ASP A 88 -17.40 0.12 11.38
C ASP A 88 -16.63 1.38 10.94
N TYR A 89 -17.15 2.20 10.02
CA TYR A 89 -16.44 3.35 9.44
C TYR A 89 -15.82 4.27 10.49
N LEU A 90 -16.59 4.67 11.51
CA LEU A 90 -16.11 5.57 12.57
C LEU A 90 -15.01 4.93 13.41
N ASP A 91 -15.15 3.64 13.74
CA ASP A 91 -14.13 2.90 14.48
C ASP A 91 -12.85 2.70 13.66
N ILE A 92 -12.98 2.48 12.36
CA ILE A 92 -11.86 2.42 11.41
C ILE A 92 -11.09 3.74 11.41
N MET A 93 -11.80 4.88 11.29
CA MET A 93 -11.17 6.19 11.29
C MET A 93 -10.51 6.53 12.63
N ALA A 94 -11.12 6.17 13.75
CA ALA A 94 -10.56 6.33 15.09
C ALA A 94 -9.27 5.48 15.25
N ALA A 95 -9.31 4.21 14.84
CA ALA A 95 -8.13 3.33 14.90
C ALA A 95 -6.96 3.83 14.02
N PHE A 96 -7.25 4.46 12.87
CA PHE A 96 -6.24 5.14 12.06
C PHE A 96 -5.61 6.33 12.81
N ALA A 97 -6.44 7.16 13.44
CA ALA A 97 -5.94 8.29 14.23
C ALA A 97 -5.02 7.83 15.36
N ASP A 98 -5.35 6.72 16.03
CA ASP A 98 -4.50 6.10 17.06
C ASP A 98 -3.16 5.61 16.47
N CYS A 99 -3.18 4.97 15.30
CA CYS A 99 -1.96 4.58 14.60
C CYS A 99 -1.09 5.80 14.25
N ALA A 100 -1.70 6.86 13.71
CA ALA A 100 -1.00 8.09 13.35
C ALA A 100 -0.39 8.79 14.57
N ALA A 101 -1.06 8.76 15.73
CA ALA A 101 -0.51 9.27 16.97
C ALA A 101 0.79 8.54 17.36
N ILE A 102 0.79 7.20 17.32
CA ILE A 102 2.00 6.40 17.60
C ILE A 102 3.12 6.70 16.61
N VAL A 103 2.79 6.79 15.31
CA VAL A 103 3.77 7.10 14.26
C VAL A 103 4.47 8.44 14.54
N ARG A 104 3.70 9.48 14.90
CA ARG A 104 4.25 10.79 15.25
C ARG A 104 5.04 10.77 16.54
N ASP A 105 4.45 10.23 17.61
CA ASP A 105 5.02 10.28 18.96
C ASP A 105 6.35 9.51 19.06
N LYS A 106 6.47 8.41 18.32
CA LYS A 106 7.67 7.58 18.28
C LYS A 106 8.58 7.88 17.10
N ASN A 107 8.20 8.84 16.24
CA ASN A 107 8.91 9.16 14.99
C ASN A 107 9.21 7.91 14.12
N ILE A 108 8.20 7.04 13.95
CA ILE A 108 8.33 5.80 13.18
C ILE A 108 8.35 6.13 11.69
N ARG A 109 9.36 5.66 10.97
CA ARG A 109 9.38 5.69 9.52
C ARG A 109 8.44 4.61 8.97
N ILE A 110 7.39 5.01 8.25
CA ILE A 110 6.51 4.05 7.57
C ILE A 110 6.82 3.97 6.10
N SER A 111 6.64 2.80 5.51
CA SER A 111 6.74 2.54 4.07
C SER A 111 5.66 1.55 3.66
N CYS A 112 5.36 1.45 2.38
CA CYS A 112 4.52 0.37 1.87
C CYS A 112 5.05 -0.17 0.54
N HIS A 113 4.61 -1.37 0.20
CA HIS A 113 4.94 -2.03 -1.06
C HIS A 113 3.63 -2.62 -1.62
N PRO A 114 3.00 -1.92 -2.57
CA PRO A 114 1.83 -2.43 -3.28
C PRO A 114 2.11 -3.78 -3.95
N ASP A 115 1.04 -4.50 -4.26
CA ASP A 115 1.14 -5.79 -4.94
C ASP A 115 1.87 -5.65 -6.29
N GLN A 116 2.59 -6.70 -6.68
CA GLN A 116 3.33 -6.79 -7.94
C GLN A 116 2.48 -6.62 -9.21
N PHE A 117 1.15 -6.67 -9.10
CA PHE A 117 0.24 -6.44 -10.23
C PHE A 117 0.05 -4.96 -10.55
N ASN A 118 0.65 -4.06 -9.79
CA ASN A 118 0.65 -2.61 -10.04
C ASN A 118 1.72 -2.26 -11.09
N VAL A 119 1.29 -2.05 -12.35
CA VAL A 119 2.18 -1.83 -13.49
C VAL A 119 1.85 -0.50 -14.15
N LEU A 120 2.55 0.58 -13.75
CA LEU A 120 2.43 1.91 -14.37
C LEU A 120 2.90 1.91 -15.84
N ALA A 121 3.86 1.05 -16.19
CA ALA A 121 4.37 0.91 -17.55
C ALA A 121 3.50 0.06 -18.48
N SER A 122 2.29 -0.35 -18.06
CA SER A 122 1.38 -1.14 -18.89
C SER A 122 0.92 -0.36 -20.13
N GLU A 123 0.78 -1.04 -21.27
CA GLU A 123 0.16 -0.51 -22.50
C GLU A 123 -1.36 -0.49 -22.42
N GLY A 124 -1.94 -1.35 -21.59
CA GLY A 124 -3.38 -1.47 -21.44
C GLY A 124 -3.96 -0.37 -20.57
N LYS A 125 -4.74 0.55 -21.14
CA LYS A 125 -5.38 1.67 -20.43
C LYS A 125 -6.15 1.23 -19.18
N HIS A 126 -6.84 0.09 -19.23
CA HIS A 126 -7.60 -0.45 -18.11
C HIS A 126 -6.68 -0.86 -16.94
N ASN A 127 -5.55 -1.52 -17.25
CA ASN A 127 -4.57 -1.91 -16.23
C ASN A 127 -3.92 -0.68 -15.58
N VAL A 128 -3.60 0.33 -16.37
CA VAL A 128 -3.07 1.61 -15.87
C VAL A 128 -4.08 2.29 -14.94
N ALA A 129 -5.36 2.36 -15.33
CA ALA A 129 -6.39 2.97 -14.49
C ALA A 129 -6.55 2.25 -13.14
N LYS A 130 -6.52 0.92 -13.13
CA LYS A 130 -6.53 0.11 -11.89
C LYS A 130 -5.30 0.39 -11.03
N THR A 131 -4.11 0.42 -11.66
CA THR A 131 -2.86 0.71 -10.94
C THR A 131 -2.89 2.10 -10.30
N ILE A 132 -3.34 3.12 -11.03
CA ILE A 132 -3.46 4.48 -10.49
C ILE A 132 -4.44 4.51 -9.30
N LYS A 133 -5.60 3.87 -9.42
CA LYS A 133 -6.58 3.76 -8.32
C LYS A 133 -5.97 3.10 -7.08
N GLU A 134 -5.25 2.01 -7.27
CA GLU A 134 -4.58 1.26 -6.19
C GLU A 134 -3.49 2.10 -5.52
N LEU A 135 -2.64 2.75 -6.32
CA LEU A 135 -1.58 3.61 -5.80
C LEU A 135 -2.13 4.83 -5.06
N ASN A 136 -3.17 5.48 -5.59
CA ASN A 136 -3.84 6.61 -4.92
C ASN A 136 -4.43 6.18 -3.58
N HIS A 137 -4.99 4.98 -3.49
CA HIS A 137 -5.45 4.41 -2.23
C HIS A 137 -4.28 4.18 -1.24
N HIS A 138 -3.13 3.69 -1.71
CA HIS A 138 -1.93 3.57 -0.90
C HIS A 138 -1.42 4.95 -0.42
N GLY A 139 -1.38 5.94 -1.29
CA GLY A 139 -1.05 7.32 -0.93
C GLY A 139 -1.96 7.86 0.17
N TRP A 140 -3.27 7.65 0.01
CA TRP A 140 -4.28 8.08 0.98
C TRP A 140 -4.07 7.43 2.36
N PHE A 141 -3.93 6.12 2.46
CA PHE A 141 -3.75 5.50 3.79
C PHE A 141 -2.38 5.80 4.41
N MET A 142 -1.34 6.03 3.61
CA MET A 142 -0.05 6.50 4.11
C MET A 142 -0.16 7.90 4.74
N ASP A 143 -0.96 8.80 4.15
CA ASP A 143 -1.27 10.10 4.73
C ASP A 143 -2.07 9.96 6.02
N MET A 144 -3.09 9.08 6.05
CA MET A 144 -3.90 8.79 7.24
C MET A 144 -3.07 8.24 8.40
N LEU A 145 -2.01 7.48 8.13
CA LEU A 145 -1.06 6.96 9.11
C LEU A 145 -0.01 7.99 9.53
N GLY A 146 -0.05 9.22 9.00
CA GLY A 146 0.91 10.27 9.33
C GLY A 146 2.27 10.14 8.66
N GLY A 147 2.34 9.40 7.54
CA GLY A 147 3.55 9.29 6.72
C GLY A 147 3.93 10.61 6.06
N TYR A 148 5.23 10.87 5.93
CA TYR A 148 5.73 12.04 5.22
C TYR A 148 5.38 11.96 3.74
N ARG A 149 5.07 13.10 3.10
CA ARG A 149 4.87 13.19 1.65
C ARG A 149 6.20 13.39 0.92
N ASP A 150 7.15 12.52 1.22
CA ASP A 150 8.46 12.44 0.57
C ASP A 150 9.05 11.03 0.77
N TYR A 151 10.30 10.84 0.33
CA TYR A 151 11.01 9.55 0.36
C TYR A 151 11.34 9.02 1.76
N ARG A 152 11.02 9.75 2.83
CA ARG A 152 11.07 9.21 4.19
C ARG A 152 9.93 8.20 4.43
N SER A 153 8.83 8.33 3.68
CA SER A 153 7.71 7.37 3.73
C SER A 153 7.39 6.84 2.32
N PRO A 154 8.26 5.97 1.76
CA PRO A 154 8.17 5.57 0.36
C PRO A 154 7.03 4.59 0.09
N ILE A 155 6.52 4.67 -1.14
CA ILE A 155 5.72 3.65 -1.80
C ILE A 155 6.63 2.98 -2.82
N ASN A 156 7.06 1.75 -2.56
CA ASN A 156 7.98 1.02 -3.43
C ASN A 156 7.20 0.17 -4.43
N ILE A 157 7.50 0.30 -5.72
CA ILE A 157 6.97 -0.58 -6.75
C ILE A 157 8.06 -1.00 -7.74
N HIS A 158 7.83 -2.14 -8.39
CA HIS A 158 8.64 -2.57 -9.53
C HIS A 158 8.08 -2.00 -10.84
N VAL A 159 8.92 -1.92 -11.86
CA VAL A 159 8.48 -1.52 -13.22
C VAL A 159 7.56 -2.57 -13.83
N ASN A 160 7.84 -3.86 -13.58
CA ASN A 160 7.03 -5.01 -13.99
C ASN A 160 6.71 -5.05 -15.50
N ASN A 161 7.54 -4.45 -16.34
CA ASN A 161 7.45 -4.52 -17.79
C ASN A 161 8.87 -4.62 -18.37
N THR A 162 9.11 -5.68 -19.14
CA THR A 162 10.41 -6.01 -19.71
C THR A 162 10.38 -6.13 -21.24
N LYS A 163 9.22 -5.83 -21.87
CA LYS A 163 9.03 -5.97 -23.32
C LYS A 163 9.10 -4.60 -23.99
N GLY A 164 10.14 -4.39 -24.79
CA GLY A 164 10.35 -3.17 -25.55
C GLY A 164 11.60 -2.41 -25.15
N ASP A 165 11.75 -1.21 -25.66
CA ASP A 165 12.86 -0.31 -25.34
C ASP A 165 12.73 0.21 -23.89
N PRO A 166 13.79 0.14 -23.05
CA PRO A 166 13.74 0.62 -21.68
C PRO A 166 13.36 2.10 -21.55
N ALA A 167 13.80 2.96 -22.46
CA ALA A 167 13.47 4.39 -22.44
C ALA A 167 11.96 4.61 -22.67
N ASP A 168 11.35 3.88 -23.60
CA ASP A 168 9.91 3.95 -23.88
C ASP A 168 9.08 3.43 -22.69
N ILE A 169 9.55 2.36 -22.04
CA ILE A 169 8.90 1.81 -20.84
C ILE A 169 8.96 2.82 -19.69
N ALA A 170 10.12 3.41 -19.44
CA ALA A 170 10.30 4.42 -18.39
C ALA A 170 9.47 5.68 -18.69
N ALA A 171 9.48 6.19 -19.91
CA ALA A 171 8.67 7.34 -20.32
C ALA A 171 7.18 7.08 -20.09
N ARG A 172 6.67 5.91 -20.43
CA ARG A 172 5.27 5.50 -20.19
C ARG A 172 4.95 5.39 -18.70
N PHE A 173 5.86 4.82 -17.90
CA PHE A 173 5.74 4.75 -16.46
C PHE A 173 5.61 6.16 -15.86
N MET A 174 6.53 7.07 -16.18
CA MET A 174 6.53 8.45 -15.68
C MET A 174 5.30 9.22 -16.12
N ALA A 175 4.86 9.08 -17.37
CA ALA A 175 3.63 9.70 -17.88
C ALA A 175 2.36 9.21 -17.15
N ASN A 176 2.36 7.96 -16.66
CA ASN A 176 1.25 7.42 -15.87
C ASN A 176 1.38 7.77 -14.38
N LEU A 177 2.59 7.84 -13.83
CA LEU A 177 2.82 8.36 -12.48
C LEU A 177 2.32 9.80 -12.33
N ALA A 178 2.53 10.64 -13.33
CA ALA A 178 2.02 12.02 -13.34
C ALA A 178 0.48 12.14 -13.26
N LYS A 179 -0.26 11.04 -13.45
CA LYS A 179 -1.72 10.99 -13.30
C LYS A 179 -2.16 10.53 -11.91
N CYS A 180 -1.24 10.05 -11.09
CA CYS A 180 -1.50 9.70 -9.69
C CYS A 180 -1.66 10.98 -8.85
N ASP A 181 -2.26 10.83 -7.67
CA ASP A 181 -2.36 11.91 -6.68
C ASP A 181 -0.96 12.37 -6.21
N GLU A 182 -0.86 13.62 -5.79
CA GLU A 182 0.38 14.20 -5.26
C GLU A 182 1.00 13.37 -4.14
N SER A 183 0.15 12.76 -3.30
CA SER A 183 0.57 11.86 -2.23
C SER A 183 1.37 10.65 -2.73
N VAL A 184 1.09 10.17 -3.94
CA VAL A 184 1.85 9.09 -4.58
C VAL A 184 3.09 9.65 -5.26
N GLN A 185 2.94 10.70 -6.07
CA GLN A 185 4.04 11.28 -6.87
C GLN A 185 5.21 11.70 -5.99
N SER A 186 4.93 12.27 -4.80
CA SER A 186 5.95 12.78 -3.88
C SER A 186 6.77 11.71 -3.17
N ARG A 187 6.34 10.44 -3.17
CA ARG A 187 6.95 9.37 -2.37
C ARG A 187 7.19 8.06 -3.10
N LEU A 188 6.84 7.98 -4.39
CA LEU A 188 7.06 6.76 -5.15
C LEU A 188 8.54 6.51 -5.38
N VAL A 189 8.94 5.27 -5.17
CA VAL A 189 10.31 4.77 -5.36
C VAL A 189 10.24 3.55 -6.27
N VAL A 190 11.15 3.45 -7.23
CA VAL A 190 11.27 2.29 -8.11
C VAL A 190 12.27 1.31 -7.51
N GLU A 191 11.87 0.04 -7.42
CA GLU A 191 12.69 -1.03 -6.87
C GLU A 191 13.19 -1.93 -8.00
N ASN A 192 14.45 -2.38 -7.92
CA ASN A 192 15.00 -3.33 -8.88
C ASN A 192 14.30 -4.69 -8.79
N GLU A 193 14.37 -5.44 -9.87
CA GLU A 193 13.77 -6.77 -9.98
C GLU A 193 14.84 -7.86 -9.83
N ASP A 194 14.49 -8.96 -9.15
CA ASP A 194 15.37 -10.14 -9.06
C ASP A 194 15.57 -10.81 -10.41
N LYS A 195 14.57 -10.70 -11.29
CA LYS A 195 14.54 -11.25 -12.63
C LYS A 195 14.03 -10.21 -13.60
N GLY A 196 14.68 -10.08 -14.74
CA GLY A 196 14.28 -9.11 -15.75
C GLY A 196 15.43 -8.17 -16.12
N ILE A 197 15.10 -7.07 -16.78
CA ILE A 197 16.08 -6.10 -17.29
C ILE A 197 16.37 -4.97 -16.29
N TRP A 198 15.46 -4.71 -15.33
CA TRP A 198 15.56 -3.56 -14.45
C TRP A 198 16.55 -3.75 -13.32
N THR A 199 17.83 -3.64 -13.68
CA THR A 199 18.94 -3.56 -12.72
C THR A 199 18.99 -2.16 -12.07
N PRO A 200 19.64 -1.98 -10.90
CA PRO A 200 19.83 -0.66 -10.31
C PRO A 200 20.45 0.36 -11.27
N SER A 201 21.42 -0.04 -12.08
CA SER A 201 22.07 0.84 -13.07
C SER A 201 21.08 1.32 -14.14
N LEU A 202 20.25 0.41 -14.67
CA LEU A 202 19.27 0.75 -15.70
C LEU A 202 18.14 1.63 -15.14
N LEU A 203 17.74 1.39 -13.89
CA LEU A 203 16.76 2.25 -13.21
C LEU A 203 17.29 3.68 -13.04
N VAL A 204 18.51 3.85 -12.54
CA VAL A 204 19.13 5.18 -12.38
C VAL A 204 19.34 5.89 -13.72
N GLU A 205 19.59 5.16 -14.81
CA GLU A 205 19.73 5.72 -16.15
C GLU A 205 18.40 6.30 -16.70
N HIS A 206 17.26 5.67 -16.39
CA HIS A 206 15.99 5.98 -17.05
C HIS A 206 14.93 6.64 -16.16
N PHE A 207 15.13 6.71 -14.85
CA PHE A 207 14.14 7.27 -13.92
C PHE A 207 14.69 8.47 -13.15
N ASP A 208 13.94 9.57 -13.13
CA ASP A 208 14.24 10.77 -12.34
C ASP A 208 13.65 10.72 -10.92
N ILE A 209 13.27 9.54 -10.44
CA ILE A 209 12.78 9.30 -9.08
C ILE A 209 13.73 8.34 -8.36
N PRO A 210 13.73 8.28 -7.02
CA PRO A 210 14.63 7.39 -6.27
C PRO A 210 14.46 5.90 -6.62
N VAL A 211 15.59 5.20 -6.54
CA VAL A 211 15.73 3.77 -6.80
C VAL A 211 16.16 3.06 -5.52
#